data_20c3f4e4e9c0b58a3fe3edf201ebbca5
#
_entry.id   20c3f4e4e9c0b58a3fe3edf201ebbca5
#
_cell.length_a   1.000
_cell.length_b   1.000
_cell.length_c   1.000
_cell.angle_alpha   90.00
_cell.angle_beta   90.00
_cell.angle_gamma   90.00
#
_symmetry.space_group_name_H-M   'P 1'
#
loop_
_entity.id
_entity.type
_entity.pdbx_description
1 polymer ?
#
loop_
_entity_poly.entity_id
_entity_poly.type
_entity_poly.pdbx_seq_one_letter_code
_entity_poly.pdbx_strand_id
1 'polypeptide(L)'
;MVAAPFLKWAGGKRQLLVHIEALLPERIDTYFEPFLGGAAVFFRLATGGRFRRAVLADANPELVNCYQAIRNDVDGVIAALGEFRNNRAQYYRVRRRDPAKLSPTARAARLIYLNRCGYNGLYRVNSSGQFNVPFGRYSRPLICDEGRLRAASAALQNAELRCDDFANTLKRVGRRDFVYLDPPYVPLSATSSFTAYAARDFGAAEQQRLADILRALGARRVPALLSNSDCGTTRELYRGFDRIDRVPARRAINSVGQRRGPVDELLVRSFDYPVAARSIMTNFNDGHGTGGPRRRAGRSMGWPVEKYGGRGRGR
;
A
#
# COMPACT_ATOMS: atom_id res chain seq x y z
N MET A 1 -0.59 -20.31 -4.79
CA MET A 1 -1.11 -18.93 -4.93
C MET A 1 -0.02 -17.96 -4.47
N VAL A 2 0.11 -16.79 -5.11
CA VAL A 2 1.13 -15.79 -4.77
C VAL A 2 0.65 -14.98 -3.56
N ALA A 3 1.54 -14.76 -2.59
CA ALA A 3 1.24 -13.92 -1.43
C ALA A 3 0.99 -12.47 -1.85
N ALA A 4 -0.05 -11.85 -1.31
CA ALA A 4 -0.47 -10.49 -1.63
C ALA A 4 -1.27 -9.87 -0.48
N PRO A 5 -1.40 -8.53 -0.43
CA PRO A 5 -2.22 -7.86 0.58
C PRO A 5 -3.63 -8.45 0.68
N PHE A 6 -4.02 -8.85 1.88
CA PHE A 6 -5.35 -9.39 2.17
C PHE A 6 -6.30 -8.35 2.79
N LEU A 7 -5.78 -7.21 3.22
CA LEU A 7 -6.54 -6.04 3.66
C LEU A 7 -6.59 -4.98 2.56
N LYS A 8 -7.68 -4.22 2.49
CA LYS A 8 -7.72 -2.94 1.79
C LYS A 8 -7.12 -1.90 2.74
N TRP A 9 -5.98 -1.34 2.37
CA TRP A 9 -5.31 -0.35 3.21
C TRP A 9 -4.99 0.91 2.41
N ALA A 10 -5.16 2.07 3.04
CA ALA A 10 -4.85 3.35 2.40
C ALA A 10 -3.35 3.42 2.06
N GLY A 11 -2.98 4.04 0.96
CA GLY A 11 -1.58 4.13 0.54
C GLY A 11 -1.02 2.89 -0.17
N GLY A 12 -1.88 1.98 -0.66
CA GLY A 12 -1.44 0.75 -1.35
C GLY A 12 -0.47 1.02 -2.51
N LYS A 13 0.71 0.40 -2.49
CA LYS A 13 1.88 0.68 -3.35
C LYS A 13 1.90 -0.05 -4.69
N ARG A 14 0.77 -0.59 -5.17
CA ARG A 14 0.74 -1.40 -6.41
C ARG A 14 1.38 -0.71 -7.61
N GLN A 15 1.19 0.60 -7.76
CA GLN A 15 1.73 1.36 -8.89
C GLN A 15 3.23 1.61 -8.74
N LEU A 16 3.73 1.71 -7.52
CA LEU A 16 5.14 1.95 -7.22
C LEU A 16 5.99 0.70 -7.14
N LEU A 17 5.39 -0.51 -7.03
CA LEU A 17 6.14 -1.75 -6.80
C LEU A 17 7.26 -1.97 -7.81
N VAL A 18 7.01 -1.72 -9.11
CA VAL A 18 8.02 -1.88 -10.16
C VAL A 18 9.20 -0.91 -9.96
N HIS A 19 8.91 0.35 -9.61
CA HIS A 19 9.93 1.35 -9.34
C HIS A 19 10.70 1.04 -8.06
N ILE A 20 10.00 0.62 -7.00
CA ILE A 20 10.63 0.21 -5.75
C ILE A 20 11.56 -0.98 -6.00
N GLU A 21 11.11 -2.03 -6.70
CA GLU A 21 11.92 -3.22 -7.00
C GLU A 21 13.19 -2.89 -7.80
N ALA A 22 13.09 -1.93 -8.74
CA ALA A 22 14.24 -1.50 -9.54
C ALA A 22 15.33 -0.80 -8.70
N LEU A 23 14.96 -0.23 -7.55
CA LEU A 23 15.84 0.49 -6.65
C LEU A 23 16.39 -0.36 -5.50
N LEU A 24 16.05 -1.65 -5.44
CA LEU A 24 16.46 -2.54 -4.35
C LEU A 24 17.83 -3.16 -4.58
N PRO A 25 18.62 -3.39 -3.52
CA PRO A 25 19.82 -4.21 -3.61
C PRO A 25 19.49 -5.63 -4.11
N GLU A 26 20.45 -6.27 -4.76
CA GLU A 26 20.27 -7.66 -5.24
C GLU A 26 20.02 -8.64 -4.10
N ARG A 27 20.70 -8.45 -2.98
CA ARG A 27 20.62 -9.30 -1.77
C ARG A 27 20.32 -8.45 -0.56
N ILE A 28 19.39 -8.92 0.25
CA ILE A 28 18.96 -8.31 1.49
C ILE A 28 19.06 -9.39 2.58
N ASP A 29 19.80 -9.13 3.65
CA ASP A 29 19.85 -10.04 4.79
C ASP A 29 18.54 -9.94 5.57
N THR A 30 18.20 -8.77 6.09
CA THR A 30 16.94 -8.52 6.78
C THR A 30 16.22 -7.34 6.13
N TYR A 31 14.95 -7.55 5.77
CA TYR A 31 14.04 -6.51 5.28
C TYR A 31 13.30 -5.86 6.44
N PHE A 32 13.31 -4.53 6.52
CA PHE A 32 12.61 -3.76 7.54
C PHE A 32 11.50 -2.90 6.91
N GLU A 33 10.28 -3.03 7.42
CA GLU A 33 9.11 -2.21 7.02
C GLU A 33 8.39 -1.72 8.28
N PRO A 34 8.81 -0.56 8.87
CA PRO A 34 8.25 -0.05 10.13
C PRO A 34 6.92 0.69 9.97
N PHE A 35 6.40 0.80 8.78
CA PHE A 35 5.06 1.28 8.43
C PHE A 35 4.35 0.21 7.60
N LEU A 36 4.03 -0.92 8.24
CA LEU A 36 3.58 -2.14 7.55
C LEU A 36 2.33 -1.93 6.68
N GLY A 37 1.33 -1.23 7.21
CA GLY A 37 0.09 -0.96 6.50
C GLY A 37 -0.49 -2.21 5.83
N GLY A 38 -0.68 -2.15 4.51
CA GLY A 38 -1.14 -3.30 3.70
C GLY A 38 -0.08 -4.32 3.33
N ALA A 39 1.18 -4.12 3.71
CA ALA A 39 2.34 -5.00 3.44
C ALA A 39 2.57 -5.30 1.93
N ALA A 40 2.27 -4.36 1.05
CA ALA A 40 2.34 -4.62 -0.39
C ALA A 40 3.77 -4.88 -0.86
N VAL A 41 4.74 -4.12 -0.33
CA VAL A 41 6.17 -4.26 -0.66
C VAL A 41 6.71 -5.55 -0.05
N PHE A 42 6.43 -5.82 1.22
CA PHE A 42 6.82 -7.08 1.88
C PHE A 42 6.37 -8.31 1.08
N PHE A 43 5.08 -8.43 0.75
CA PHE A 43 4.58 -9.61 0.03
C PHE A 43 5.20 -9.75 -1.35
N ARG A 44 5.45 -8.64 -2.03
CA ARG A 44 6.11 -8.66 -3.34
C ARG A 44 7.54 -9.20 -3.23
N LEU A 45 8.29 -8.73 -2.25
CA LEU A 45 9.69 -9.15 -2.03
C LEU A 45 9.79 -10.59 -1.51
N ALA A 46 8.89 -10.98 -0.60
CA ALA A 46 8.81 -12.36 -0.09
C ALA A 46 8.55 -13.37 -1.22
N THR A 47 7.62 -13.05 -2.13
CA THR A 47 7.34 -13.88 -3.31
C THR A 47 8.56 -14.01 -4.22
N GLY A 48 9.37 -12.96 -4.34
CA GLY A 48 10.61 -12.94 -5.13
C GLY A 48 11.84 -13.53 -4.42
N GLY A 49 11.72 -13.97 -3.16
CA GLY A 49 12.84 -14.52 -2.38
C GLY A 49 13.97 -13.49 -2.14
N ARG A 50 13.63 -12.18 -2.04
CA ARG A 50 14.60 -11.08 -2.06
C ARG A 50 15.33 -10.86 -0.72
N PHE A 51 14.87 -11.48 0.37
CA PHE A 51 15.46 -11.38 1.71
C PHE A 51 15.38 -12.71 2.45
N ARG A 52 16.21 -12.85 3.51
CA ARG A 52 16.21 -14.03 4.37
C ARG A 52 15.24 -13.91 5.54
N ARG A 53 15.11 -12.73 6.13
CA ARG A 53 14.25 -12.41 7.28
C ARG A 53 13.55 -11.07 7.03
N ALA A 54 12.46 -10.84 7.75
CA ALA A 54 11.81 -9.54 7.77
C ALA A 54 11.52 -9.09 9.21
N VAL A 55 11.59 -7.79 9.44
CA VAL A 55 11.08 -7.13 10.65
C VAL A 55 10.01 -6.15 10.18
N LEU A 56 8.78 -6.46 10.51
CA LEU A 56 7.60 -5.71 10.09
C LEU A 56 6.97 -5.06 11.31
N ALA A 57 6.75 -3.76 11.28
CA ALA A 57 6.16 -3.06 12.41
C ALA A 57 5.07 -2.08 11.96
N ASP A 58 4.18 -1.78 12.87
CA ASP A 58 3.18 -0.72 12.73
C ASP A 58 2.80 -0.22 14.13
N ALA A 59 2.45 1.05 14.23
CA ALA A 59 1.96 1.62 15.48
C ALA A 59 0.51 1.18 15.80
N ASN A 60 -0.21 0.59 14.84
CA ASN A 60 -1.59 0.14 15.00
C ASN A 60 -1.66 -1.29 15.57
N PRO A 61 -2.06 -1.48 16.83
CA PRO A 61 -2.11 -2.80 17.47
C PRO A 61 -3.15 -3.74 16.87
N GLU A 62 -4.23 -3.21 16.27
CA GLU A 62 -5.23 -4.04 15.57
C GLU A 62 -4.64 -4.65 14.31
N LEU A 63 -3.85 -3.86 13.58
CA LEU A 63 -3.20 -4.30 12.36
C LEU A 63 -2.14 -5.36 12.65
N VAL A 64 -1.26 -5.09 13.63
CA VAL A 64 -0.20 -6.02 14.03
C VAL A 64 -0.79 -7.34 14.53
N ASN A 65 -1.82 -7.28 15.39
CA ASN A 65 -2.54 -8.50 15.83
C ASN A 65 -3.09 -9.28 14.64
N CYS A 66 -3.62 -8.60 13.63
CA CYS A 66 -4.18 -9.26 12.46
C CYS A 66 -3.10 -10.05 11.71
N TYR A 67 -1.94 -9.45 11.47
CA TYR A 67 -0.81 -10.15 10.83
C TYR A 67 -0.25 -11.28 11.69
N GLN A 68 -0.16 -11.09 13.00
CA GLN A 68 0.28 -12.14 13.95
C GLN A 68 -0.69 -13.32 13.95
N ALA A 69 -2.00 -13.09 13.98
CA ALA A 69 -3.00 -14.14 13.93
C ALA A 69 -2.97 -14.90 12.59
N ILE A 70 -2.82 -14.20 11.46
CA ILE A 70 -2.66 -14.85 10.15
C ILE A 70 -1.38 -15.70 10.10
N ARG A 71 -0.27 -15.25 10.69
CA ARG A 71 0.96 -16.04 10.77
C ARG A 71 0.81 -17.29 11.60
N ASN A 72 0.16 -17.16 12.77
CA ASN A 72 0.19 -18.17 13.83
C ASN A 72 -1.00 -19.14 13.77
N ASP A 73 -2.18 -18.70 13.29
CA ASP A 73 -3.45 -19.45 13.34
C ASP A 73 -4.36 -19.05 12.15
N VAL A 74 -3.88 -19.24 10.94
CA VAL A 74 -4.65 -18.87 9.74
C VAL A 74 -5.95 -19.67 9.61
N ASP A 75 -5.95 -20.94 10.03
CA ASP A 75 -7.14 -21.79 9.97
C ASP A 75 -8.23 -21.33 10.92
N GLY A 76 -7.88 -20.95 12.13
CA GLY A 76 -8.81 -20.36 13.09
C GLY A 76 -9.38 -19.02 12.61
N VAL A 77 -8.56 -18.18 11.96
CA VAL A 77 -9.06 -16.93 11.34
C VAL A 77 -10.03 -17.21 10.19
N ILE A 78 -9.74 -18.19 9.33
CA ILE A 78 -10.60 -18.61 8.21
C ILE A 78 -11.94 -19.13 8.76
N ALA A 79 -11.92 -20.02 9.76
CA ALA A 79 -13.11 -20.54 10.41
C ALA A 79 -13.98 -19.42 10.99
N ALA A 80 -13.38 -18.48 11.74
CA ALA A 80 -14.09 -17.33 12.31
C ALA A 80 -14.67 -16.39 11.24
N LEU A 81 -13.99 -16.22 10.10
CA LEU A 81 -14.52 -15.45 8.97
C LEU A 81 -15.71 -16.13 8.29
N GLY A 82 -15.76 -17.46 8.28
CA GLY A 82 -16.86 -18.26 7.73
C GLY A 82 -18.21 -18.01 8.42
N GLU A 83 -18.21 -17.55 9.68
CA GLU A 83 -19.41 -17.21 10.44
C GLU A 83 -20.02 -15.86 10.02
N PHE A 84 -19.28 -15.02 9.33
CA PHE A 84 -19.74 -13.69 8.97
C PHE A 84 -20.51 -13.66 7.65
N ARG A 85 -21.54 -12.84 7.62
CA ARG A 85 -22.38 -12.57 6.44
C ARG A 85 -22.39 -11.07 6.15
N ASN A 86 -22.49 -10.72 4.88
CA ASN A 86 -22.55 -9.32 4.46
C ASN A 86 -23.96 -8.76 4.66
N ASN A 87 -24.31 -8.40 5.89
CA ASN A 87 -25.56 -7.69 6.17
C ASN A 87 -25.34 -6.58 7.21
N ARG A 88 -26.17 -5.55 7.13
CA ARG A 88 -26.05 -4.34 7.93
C ARG A 88 -26.15 -4.60 9.45
N ALA A 89 -27.06 -5.47 9.87
CA ALA A 89 -27.28 -5.76 11.29
C ALA A 89 -26.04 -6.43 11.90
N GLN A 90 -25.52 -7.47 11.24
CA GLN A 90 -24.30 -8.15 11.69
C GLN A 90 -23.08 -7.22 11.66
N TYR A 91 -22.94 -6.38 10.62
CA TYR A 91 -21.86 -5.42 10.53
C TYR A 91 -21.78 -4.50 11.75
N TYR A 92 -22.90 -3.86 12.12
CA TYR A 92 -22.91 -2.97 13.28
C TYR A 92 -22.78 -3.72 14.61
N ARG A 93 -23.27 -4.95 14.72
CA ARG A 93 -23.05 -5.81 15.89
C ARG A 93 -21.55 -6.14 16.06
N VAL A 94 -20.88 -6.57 14.98
CA VAL A 94 -19.43 -6.87 14.98
C VAL A 94 -18.61 -5.61 15.23
N ARG A 95 -19.00 -4.47 14.63
CA ARG A 95 -18.33 -3.20 14.83
C ARG A 95 -18.30 -2.75 16.28
N ARG A 96 -19.40 -2.97 17.04
CA ARG A 96 -19.52 -2.62 18.46
C ARG A 96 -18.74 -3.53 19.41
N ARG A 97 -18.26 -4.69 18.94
CA ARG A 97 -17.46 -5.57 19.81
C ARG A 97 -16.20 -4.88 20.25
N ASP A 98 -15.90 -4.94 21.53
CA ASP A 98 -14.64 -4.46 22.09
C ASP A 98 -13.50 -5.41 21.69
N PRO A 99 -12.49 -4.96 20.92
CA PRO A 99 -11.40 -5.83 20.50
C PRO A 99 -10.55 -6.34 21.66
N ALA A 100 -10.47 -5.62 22.78
CA ALA A 100 -9.72 -6.04 23.95
C ALA A 100 -10.32 -7.29 24.64
N LYS A 101 -11.61 -7.58 24.40
CA LYS A 101 -12.31 -8.76 24.95
C LYS A 101 -12.32 -9.96 23.99
N LEU A 102 -11.64 -9.86 22.85
CA LEU A 102 -11.60 -10.92 21.85
C LEU A 102 -10.27 -11.66 21.90
N SER A 103 -10.28 -12.96 21.57
CA SER A 103 -9.06 -13.69 21.29
C SER A 103 -8.30 -13.08 20.09
N PRO A 104 -6.98 -13.25 19.97
CA PRO A 104 -6.23 -12.73 18.83
C PRO A 104 -6.84 -13.12 17.47
N THR A 105 -7.25 -14.36 17.32
CA THR A 105 -7.91 -14.91 16.12
C THR A 105 -9.25 -14.23 15.81
N ALA A 106 -10.13 -14.12 16.82
CA ALA A 106 -11.44 -13.45 16.67
C ALA A 106 -11.29 -11.94 16.39
N ARG A 107 -10.28 -11.30 16.98
CA ARG A 107 -9.93 -9.89 16.76
C ARG A 107 -9.44 -9.67 15.32
N ALA A 108 -8.61 -10.57 14.78
CA ALA A 108 -8.16 -10.54 13.40
C ALA A 108 -9.32 -10.74 12.42
N ALA A 109 -10.17 -11.75 12.64
CA ALA A 109 -11.35 -12.00 11.82
C ALA A 109 -12.32 -10.80 11.84
N ARG A 110 -12.51 -10.16 13.01
CA ARG A 110 -13.28 -8.91 13.13
C ARG A 110 -12.70 -7.80 12.23
N LEU A 111 -11.39 -7.56 12.31
CA LEU A 111 -10.74 -6.52 11.50
C LEU A 111 -10.90 -6.78 10.00
N ILE A 112 -10.63 -8.01 9.54
CA ILE A 112 -10.77 -8.40 8.13
C ILE A 112 -12.22 -8.21 7.66
N TYR A 113 -13.21 -8.67 8.45
CA TYR A 113 -14.61 -8.51 8.13
C TYR A 113 -15.03 -7.04 8.01
N LEU A 114 -14.65 -6.21 8.99
CA LEU A 114 -14.98 -4.78 8.98
C LEU A 114 -14.30 -4.05 7.81
N ASN A 115 -13.09 -4.43 7.46
CA ASN A 115 -12.37 -3.90 6.31
C ASN A 115 -13.02 -4.30 4.98
N ARG A 116 -13.47 -5.55 4.85
CA ARG A 116 -14.10 -6.05 3.62
C ARG A 116 -15.52 -5.54 3.40
N CYS A 117 -16.29 -5.36 4.48
CA CYS A 117 -17.69 -4.93 4.44
C CYS A 117 -17.89 -3.44 4.74
N GLY A 118 -16.87 -2.74 5.25
CA GLY A 118 -16.90 -1.32 5.55
C GLY A 118 -16.71 -0.43 4.33
N TYR A 119 -17.19 0.79 4.41
CA TYR A 119 -17.13 1.78 3.34
C TYR A 119 -15.67 2.00 2.88
N ASN A 120 -15.41 1.79 1.60
CA ASN A 120 -14.11 1.88 0.91
C ASN A 120 -12.96 1.07 1.54
N GLY A 121 -13.27 0.11 2.43
CA GLY A 121 -12.25 -0.66 3.13
C GLY A 121 -11.37 0.18 4.06
N LEU A 122 -11.90 1.30 4.55
CA LEU A 122 -11.18 2.21 5.42
C LEU A 122 -10.95 1.58 6.80
N TYR A 123 -9.86 1.97 7.45
CA TYR A 123 -9.68 1.82 8.89
C TYR A 123 -9.77 3.22 9.52
N ARG A 124 -10.69 3.40 10.46
CA ARG A 124 -10.86 4.66 11.17
C ARG A 124 -11.46 4.37 12.54
N VAL A 125 -10.94 5.06 13.55
CA VAL A 125 -11.47 5.05 14.93
C VAL A 125 -11.94 6.45 15.32
N ASN A 126 -12.83 6.55 16.30
CA ASN A 126 -13.20 7.83 16.94
C ASN A 126 -12.17 8.22 18.01
N SER A 127 -12.40 9.32 18.71
CA SER A 127 -11.54 9.81 19.80
C SER A 127 -11.39 8.83 20.97
N SER A 128 -12.34 7.90 21.12
CA SER A 128 -12.30 6.82 22.11
C SER A 128 -11.64 5.54 21.61
N GLY A 129 -10.97 5.56 20.45
CA GLY A 129 -10.33 4.38 19.86
C GLY A 129 -11.27 3.36 19.23
N GLN A 130 -12.58 3.63 19.15
CA GLN A 130 -13.56 2.69 18.63
C GLN A 130 -13.68 2.79 17.09
N PHE A 131 -13.68 1.66 16.42
CA PHE A 131 -13.86 1.59 14.96
C PHE A 131 -15.19 2.23 14.54
N ASN A 132 -15.18 3.20 13.63
CA ASN A 132 -16.34 4.03 13.30
C ASN A 132 -16.70 4.10 11.80
N VAL A 133 -16.10 3.26 10.94
CA VAL A 133 -16.43 3.23 9.52
C VAL A 133 -17.86 2.70 9.32
N PRO A 134 -18.67 3.31 8.45
CA PRO A 134 -20.02 2.84 8.14
C PRO A 134 -20.00 1.59 7.25
N PHE A 135 -21.13 0.87 7.19
CA PHE A 135 -21.34 -0.25 6.29
C PHE A 135 -21.21 0.17 4.82
N GLY A 136 -20.45 -0.60 4.02
CA GLY A 136 -20.08 -0.25 2.65
C GLY A 136 -21.12 -0.55 1.57
N ARG A 137 -22.21 -1.27 1.90
CA ARG A 137 -23.31 -1.64 0.98
C ARG A 137 -22.87 -2.40 -0.28
N TYR A 138 -21.77 -3.15 -0.21
CA TYR A 138 -21.34 -4.00 -1.32
C TYR A 138 -22.31 -5.18 -1.50
N SER A 139 -22.60 -5.58 -2.74
CA SER A 139 -23.50 -6.71 -3.03
C SER A 139 -22.88 -8.05 -2.61
N ARG A 140 -21.64 -8.30 -2.97
CA ARG A 140 -20.93 -9.58 -2.72
C ARG A 140 -19.45 -9.34 -2.40
N PRO A 141 -19.10 -8.75 -1.24
CA PRO A 141 -17.70 -8.60 -0.88
C PRO A 141 -17.09 -9.98 -0.59
N LEU A 142 -15.89 -10.24 -1.09
CA LEU A 142 -15.13 -11.41 -0.72
C LEU A 142 -14.60 -11.22 0.71
N ILE A 143 -15.36 -11.72 1.70
CA ILE A 143 -15.05 -11.58 3.13
C ILE A 143 -13.81 -12.43 3.47
N CYS A 144 -13.81 -13.71 3.07
CA CYS A 144 -12.73 -14.65 3.27
C CYS A 144 -12.15 -15.08 1.92
N ASP A 145 -10.88 -14.76 1.68
CA ASP A 145 -10.09 -15.25 0.56
C ASP A 145 -9.08 -16.25 1.14
N GLU A 146 -9.51 -17.49 1.36
CA GLU A 146 -8.72 -18.52 2.05
C GLU A 146 -7.34 -18.71 1.42
N GLY A 147 -7.29 -18.83 0.09
CA GLY A 147 -6.03 -19.04 -0.60
C GLY A 147 -5.05 -17.88 -0.40
N ARG A 148 -5.56 -16.64 -0.38
CA ARG A 148 -4.74 -15.46 -0.10
C ARG A 148 -4.27 -15.41 1.35
N LEU A 149 -5.14 -15.75 2.30
CA LEU A 149 -4.77 -15.79 3.72
C LEU A 149 -3.70 -16.84 3.99
N ARG A 150 -3.83 -18.04 3.42
CA ARG A 150 -2.81 -19.11 3.53
C ARG A 150 -1.49 -18.71 2.87
N ALA A 151 -1.52 -18.11 1.71
CA ALA A 151 -0.32 -17.61 1.05
C ALA A 151 0.36 -16.50 1.87
N ALA A 152 -0.43 -15.60 2.48
CA ALA A 152 0.09 -14.57 3.38
C ALA A 152 0.69 -15.17 4.65
N SER A 153 0.04 -16.18 5.26
CA SER A 153 0.57 -16.91 6.41
C SER A 153 1.93 -17.54 6.12
N ALA A 154 2.06 -18.23 4.99
CA ALA A 154 3.31 -18.84 4.57
C ALA A 154 4.44 -17.80 4.39
N ALA A 155 4.14 -16.64 3.78
CA ALA A 155 5.12 -15.58 3.59
C ALA A 155 5.57 -14.94 4.92
N LEU A 156 4.70 -14.91 5.94
CA LEU A 156 4.97 -14.30 7.24
C LEU A 156 5.81 -15.18 8.19
N GLN A 157 6.06 -16.46 7.87
CA GLN A 157 6.75 -17.37 8.80
C GLN A 157 8.15 -16.90 9.19
N ASN A 158 8.88 -16.25 8.27
CA ASN A 158 10.21 -15.69 8.53
C ASN A 158 10.18 -14.19 8.90
N ALA A 159 9.02 -13.68 9.32
CA ALA A 159 8.83 -12.29 9.69
C ALA A 159 8.65 -12.14 11.20
N GLU A 160 9.38 -11.23 11.80
CA GLU A 160 9.11 -10.70 13.14
C GLU A 160 8.08 -9.57 13.00
N LEU A 161 6.99 -9.64 13.79
CA LEU A 161 5.88 -8.68 13.76
C LEU A 161 5.85 -7.90 15.08
N ARG A 162 6.00 -6.59 15.03
CA ARG A 162 6.09 -5.70 16.19
C ARG A 162 5.01 -4.62 16.16
N CYS A 163 4.37 -4.39 17.30
CA CYS A 163 3.62 -3.15 17.54
C CYS A 163 4.58 -2.15 18.19
N ASP A 164 5.20 -1.30 17.39
CA ASP A 164 6.28 -0.45 17.86
C ASP A 164 6.39 0.85 17.05
N ASP A 165 7.08 1.83 17.62
CA ASP A 165 7.49 3.04 16.94
C ASP A 165 8.54 2.74 15.87
N PHE A 166 8.46 3.45 14.75
CA PHE A 166 9.36 3.25 13.61
C PHE A 166 10.84 3.44 13.98
N ALA A 167 11.17 4.40 14.85
CA ALA A 167 12.56 4.63 15.25
C ALA A 167 13.11 3.48 16.11
N ASN A 168 12.29 2.89 16.99
CA ASN A 168 12.69 1.74 17.79
C ASN A 168 12.95 0.52 16.91
N THR A 169 12.08 0.30 15.91
CA THR A 169 12.23 -0.79 14.94
C THR A 169 13.56 -0.72 14.20
N LEU A 170 14.09 0.48 13.96
CA LEU A 170 15.31 0.72 13.18
C LEU A 170 16.62 0.77 13.98
N LYS A 171 16.58 0.62 15.30
CA LYS A 171 17.79 0.71 16.17
C LYS A 171 18.90 -0.28 15.78
N ARG A 172 18.54 -1.49 15.33
CA ARG A 172 19.47 -2.60 15.06
C ARG A 172 19.74 -2.87 13.58
N VAL A 173 19.34 -1.96 12.70
CA VAL A 173 19.52 -2.13 11.25
C VAL A 173 21.00 -2.01 10.89
N GLY A 174 21.51 -2.92 10.06
CA GLY A 174 22.89 -2.97 9.58
C GLY A 174 23.04 -2.70 8.09
N ARG A 175 24.30 -2.66 7.61
CA ARG A 175 24.62 -2.30 6.20
C ARG A 175 24.15 -3.32 5.16
N ARG A 176 23.88 -4.57 5.56
CA ARG A 176 23.39 -5.63 4.66
C ARG A 176 21.86 -5.79 4.70
N ASP A 177 21.22 -5.00 5.54
CA ASP A 177 19.78 -4.93 5.63
C ASP A 177 19.22 -3.90 4.64
N PHE A 178 17.91 -3.91 4.44
CA PHE A 178 17.22 -2.91 3.64
C PHE A 178 15.99 -2.40 4.39
N VAL A 179 15.80 -1.09 4.40
CA VAL A 179 14.68 -0.42 5.06
C VAL A 179 13.74 0.19 4.02
N TYR A 180 12.46 -0.13 4.09
CA TYR A 180 11.42 0.57 3.33
C TYR A 180 10.54 1.39 4.28
N LEU A 181 10.40 2.68 3.99
CA LEU A 181 9.68 3.65 4.80
C LEU A 181 8.48 4.18 4.01
N ASP A 182 7.28 3.87 4.49
CA ASP A 182 6.01 4.31 3.89
C ASP A 182 5.13 5.01 4.94
N PRO A 183 5.53 6.21 5.41
CA PRO A 183 4.83 6.93 6.45
C PRO A 183 3.44 7.40 5.98
N PRO A 184 2.56 7.82 6.87
CA PRO A 184 1.42 8.65 6.48
C PRO A 184 1.90 9.88 5.70
N TYR A 185 1.39 10.03 4.46
CA TYR A 185 1.87 11.06 3.54
C TYR A 185 1.50 12.47 3.97
N VAL A 186 2.40 13.41 3.71
CA VAL A 186 2.11 14.84 3.86
C VAL A 186 0.93 15.21 2.95
N PRO A 187 -0.14 15.83 3.48
CA PRO A 187 -1.28 16.28 2.69
C PRO A 187 -0.86 17.30 1.62
N LEU A 188 -1.36 17.17 0.38
CA LEU A 188 -1.07 18.12 -0.70
C LEU A 188 -1.76 19.48 -0.53
N SER A 189 -2.79 19.56 0.29
CA SER A 189 -3.52 20.80 0.62
C SER A 189 -4.16 20.69 2.00
N ALA A 190 -4.43 21.83 2.63
CA ALA A 190 -5.12 21.91 3.92
C ALA A 190 -6.51 21.23 3.91
N THR A 191 -7.16 21.16 2.75
CA THR A 191 -8.46 20.51 2.57
C THR A 191 -8.37 19.00 2.29
N SER A 192 -7.19 18.46 2.02
CA SER A 192 -6.99 17.02 1.76
C SER A 192 -6.83 16.19 3.05
N SER A 193 -7.06 16.78 4.20
CA SER A 193 -6.94 16.14 5.52
C SER A 193 -8.06 15.12 5.84
N PHE A 194 -8.64 14.44 4.82
CA PHE A 194 -9.61 13.36 5.05
C PHE A 194 -9.01 12.14 5.77
N THR A 195 -7.70 12.09 5.92
CA THR A 195 -6.94 11.16 6.77
C THR A 195 -6.59 11.79 8.12
N ALA A 196 -7.36 12.76 8.58
CA ALA A 196 -7.08 13.62 9.73
C ALA A 196 -6.78 12.88 11.06
N TYR A 197 -7.17 11.61 11.19
CA TYR A 197 -6.83 10.82 12.38
C TYR A 197 -5.39 10.29 12.34
N ALA A 198 -4.92 9.76 11.22
CA ALA A 198 -3.52 9.38 11.06
C ALA A 198 -2.59 10.60 11.00
N ALA A 199 -3.09 11.75 10.48
CA ALA A 199 -2.34 13.01 10.42
C ALA A 199 -2.20 13.71 11.78
N ARG A 200 -3.04 13.42 12.77
CA ARG A 200 -2.85 13.93 14.14
C ARG A 200 -1.70 13.27 14.87
N ASP A 201 -1.49 11.98 14.59
CA ASP A 201 -0.46 11.17 15.26
C ASP A 201 0.88 11.20 14.48
N PHE A 202 0.88 11.61 13.19
CA PHE A 202 2.07 11.70 12.34
C PHE A 202 2.14 13.06 11.65
N GLY A 203 2.42 14.09 12.46
CA GLY A 203 2.48 15.49 12.05
C GLY A 203 3.87 15.92 11.55
N ALA A 204 4.09 17.23 11.48
CA ALA A 204 5.34 17.82 11.00
C ALA A 204 6.58 17.37 11.81
N ALA A 205 6.44 17.24 13.13
CA ALA A 205 7.51 16.77 14.01
C ALA A 205 7.92 15.32 13.68
N GLU A 206 6.95 14.41 13.44
CA GLU A 206 7.23 13.03 13.09
C GLU A 206 7.80 12.91 11.67
N GLN A 207 7.35 13.75 10.72
CA GLN A 207 7.95 13.83 9.40
C GLN A 207 9.43 14.28 9.47
N GLN A 208 9.74 15.29 10.31
CA GLN A 208 11.12 15.75 10.53
C GLN A 208 11.96 14.64 11.18
N ARG A 209 11.46 14.00 12.23
CA ARG A 209 12.12 12.89 12.91
C ARG A 209 12.44 11.73 11.94
N LEU A 210 11.53 11.42 11.03
CA LEU A 210 11.72 10.40 10.00
C LEU A 210 12.82 10.79 9.00
N ALA A 211 12.85 12.06 8.56
CA ALA A 211 13.89 12.57 7.68
C ALA A 211 15.27 12.50 8.33
N ASP A 212 15.37 12.82 9.62
CA ASP A 212 16.62 12.74 10.38
C ASP A 212 17.09 11.28 10.54
N ILE A 213 16.17 10.34 10.75
CA ILE A 213 16.48 8.90 10.76
C ILE A 213 16.99 8.45 9.39
N LEU A 214 16.36 8.89 8.29
CA LEU A 214 16.81 8.53 6.94
C LEU A 214 18.23 9.05 6.68
N ARG A 215 18.56 10.28 7.12
CA ARG A 215 19.93 10.83 7.05
C ARG A 215 20.91 10.00 7.88
N ALA A 216 20.53 9.63 9.10
CA ALA A 216 21.37 8.81 9.98
C ALA A 216 21.61 7.40 9.40
N LEU A 217 20.60 6.80 8.74
CA LEU A 217 20.78 5.54 8.01
C LEU A 217 21.79 5.71 6.87
N GLY A 218 21.71 6.78 6.09
CA GLY A 218 22.66 7.11 5.02
C GLY A 218 24.09 7.27 5.55
N ALA A 219 24.30 8.03 6.63
CA ALA A 219 25.61 8.21 7.28
C ALA A 219 26.21 6.86 7.76
N ARG A 220 25.37 5.92 8.19
CA ARG A 220 25.75 4.55 8.57
C ARG A 220 25.93 3.62 7.38
N ARG A 221 25.68 4.09 6.16
CA ARG A 221 25.65 3.28 4.91
C ARG A 221 24.65 2.13 4.98
N VAL A 222 23.50 2.36 5.60
CA VAL A 222 22.36 1.44 5.61
C VAL A 222 21.43 1.78 4.47
N PRO A 223 21.15 0.85 3.55
CA PRO A 223 20.22 1.09 2.44
C PRO A 223 18.80 1.31 2.94
N ALA A 224 18.24 2.48 2.65
CA ALA A 224 16.86 2.79 2.96
C ALA A 224 16.19 3.54 1.81
N LEU A 225 14.94 3.22 1.53
CA LEU A 225 14.08 3.85 0.54
C LEU A 225 12.82 4.37 1.23
N LEU A 226 12.53 5.64 1.04
CA LEU A 226 11.33 6.28 1.59
C LEU A 226 10.42 6.72 0.44
N SER A 227 9.11 6.49 0.59
CA SER A 227 8.07 7.05 -0.28
C SER A 227 7.28 8.14 0.43
N ASN A 228 6.94 9.23 -0.28
CA ASN A 228 6.06 10.30 0.22
C ASN A 228 5.39 11.04 -0.94
N SER A 229 4.44 11.94 -0.65
CA SER A 229 3.85 12.82 -1.67
C SER A 229 4.86 13.83 -2.18
N ASP A 230 4.82 14.18 -3.49
CA ASP A 230 5.62 15.28 -4.03
C ASP A 230 4.91 16.63 -3.77
N CYS A 231 5.34 17.33 -2.74
CA CYS A 231 4.84 18.67 -2.39
C CYS A 231 5.98 19.56 -1.87
N GLY A 232 5.70 20.87 -1.70
CA GLY A 232 6.69 21.82 -1.21
C GLY A 232 7.33 21.41 0.12
N THR A 233 6.50 20.95 1.07
CA THR A 233 6.96 20.51 2.39
C THR A 233 7.91 19.32 2.30
N THR A 234 7.59 18.30 1.51
CA THR A 234 8.44 17.11 1.38
C THR A 234 9.73 17.41 0.60
N ARG A 235 9.67 18.27 -0.40
CA ARG A 235 10.88 18.72 -1.13
C ARG A 235 11.85 19.48 -0.21
N GLU A 236 11.32 20.31 0.69
CA GLU A 236 12.13 21.01 1.69
C GLU A 236 12.72 20.04 2.70
N LEU A 237 11.89 19.13 3.25
CA LEU A 237 12.26 18.14 4.26
C LEU A 237 13.39 17.22 3.79
N TYR A 238 13.36 16.82 2.52
CA TYR A 238 14.35 15.94 1.91
C TYR A 238 15.40 16.69 1.08
N ARG A 239 15.49 18.02 1.17
CA ARG A 239 16.56 18.80 0.56
C ARG A 239 17.93 18.28 1.05
N GLY A 240 18.87 18.12 0.11
CA GLY A 240 20.21 17.60 0.40
C GLY A 240 20.34 16.06 0.33
N PHE A 241 19.28 15.36 -0.03
CA PHE A 241 19.43 13.97 -0.48
C PHE A 241 19.77 13.96 -1.99
N ASP A 242 20.86 13.30 -2.37
CA ASP A 242 21.34 13.27 -3.75
C ASP A 242 20.47 12.42 -4.69
N ARG A 243 19.65 11.55 -4.13
CA ARG A 243 18.86 10.56 -4.89
C ARG A 243 17.38 10.65 -4.53
N ILE A 244 16.66 11.46 -5.29
CA ILE A 244 15.21 11.62 -5.23
C ILE A 244 14.63 11.34 -6.61
N ASP A 245 13.89 10.26 -6.73
CA ASP A 245 13.16 9.88 -7.93
C ASP A 245 11.71 10.36 -7.82
N ARG A 246 11.15 10.93 -8.88
CA ARG A 246 9.73 11.28 -8.99
C ARG A 246 9.02 10.23 -9.82
N VAL A 247 7.96 9.66 -9.28
CA VAL A 247 7.21 8.62 -9.94
C VAL A 247 5.75 9.06 -10.09
N PRO A 248 5.21 9.09 -11.32
CA PRO A 248 3.80 9.39 -11.53
C PRO A 248 2.91 8.33 -10.87
N ALA A 249 2.00 8.76 -9.99
CA ALA A 249 1.05 7.86 -9.35
C ALA A 249 -0.39 8.35 -9.56
N ARG A 250 -1.30 7.42 -9.90
CA ARG A 250 -2.73 7.71 -10.00
C ARG A 250 -3.39 7.53 -8.64
N ARG A 251 -4.02 8.56 -8.10
CA ARG A 251 -4.83 8.40 -6.88
C ARG A 251 -6.12 7.65 -7.18
N ALA A 252 -6.26 6.48 -6.58
CA ALA A 252 -7.47 5.65 -6.73
C ALA A 252 -8.68 6.17 -5.94
N ILE A 253 -8.49 7.03 -4.93
CA ILE A 253 -9.53 7.50 -4.02
C ILE A 253 -9.50 9.02 -3.94
N ASN A 254 -10.42 9.68 -4.68
CA ASN A 254 -10.77 11.07 -4.46
C ASN A 254 -12.30 11.20 -4.45
N SER A 255 -12.86 11.89 -3.46
CA SER A 255 -14.32 12.10 -3.33
C SER A 255 -14.90 13.00 -4.44
N VAL A 256 -14.05 13.78 -5.13
CA VAL A 256 -14.45 14.68 -6.23
C VAL A 256 -13.79 14.22 -7.52
N GLY A 257 -14.59 13.62 -8.42
CA GLY A 257 -14.13 12.98 -9.66
C GLY A 257 -13.40 13.89 -10.66
N GLN A 258 -13.63 15.19 -10.64
CA GLN A 258 -13.06 16.18 -11.58
C GLN A 258 -11.61 16.62 -11.25
N ARG A 259 -11.05 16.23 -10.09
CA ARG A 259 -9.67 16.55 -9.68
C ARG A 259 -8.75 15.32 -9.66
N ARG A 260 -8.98 14.36 -10.56
CA ARG A 260 -8.14 13.15 -10.70
C ARG A 260 -6.96 13.42 -11.64
N GLY A 261 -6.07 14.34 -11.27
CA GLY A 261 -4.79 14.47 -11.96
C GLY A 261 -3.77 13.43 -11.44
N PRO A 262 -2.75 13.07 -12.25
CA PRO A 262 -1.59 12.35 -11.74
C PRO A 262 -0.96 13.18 -10.62
N VAL A 263 -0.60 12.53 -9.53
CA VAL A 263 0.12 13.15 -8.43
C VAL A 263 1.42 12.40 -8.30
N ASP A 264 2.53 13.12 -8.44
CA ASP A 264 3.82 12.50 -8.32
C ASP A 264 4.08 12.09 -6.87
N GLU A 265 4.73 10.94 -6.71
CA GLU A 265 5.28 10.48 -5.45
C GLU A 265 6.80 10.59 -5.49
N LEU A 266 7.40 10.92 -4.34
CA LEU A 266 8.84 10.95 -4.17
C LEU A 266 9.31 9.58 -3.66
N LEU A 267 10.39 9.08 -4.26
CA LEU A 267 11.18 7.99 -3.73
C LEU A 267 12.55 8.54 -3.34
N VAL A 268 12.81 8.64 -2.03
CA VAL A 268 14.04 9.21 -1.47
C VAL A 268 14.93 8.08 -0.98
N ARG A 269 16.17 8.03 -1.48
CA ARG A 269 17.17 7.00 -1.13
C ARG A 269 18.23 7.52 -0.18
N SER A 270 18.59 6.74 0.82
CA SER A 270 19.74 7.00 1.70
C SER A 270 21.09 6.52 1.12
N PHE A 271 21.10 5.93 -0.07
CA PHE A 271 22.25 5.22 -0.64
C PHE A 271 22.41 5.49 -2.13
N ASP A 272 23.62 5.32 -2.60
CA ASP A 272 23.96 5.32 -4.02
C ASP A 272 24.56 3.95 -4.38
N TYR A 273 23.71 3.02 -4.83
CA TYR A 273 24.19 1.83 -5.53
C TYR A 273 24.03 2.03 -7.02
N PRO A 274 24.93 1.51 -7.84
CA PRO A 274 24.60 1.26 -9.22
C PRO A 274 23.44 0.26 -9.22
N VAL A 275 22.24 0.76 -9.44
CA VAL A 275 21.08 -0.07 -9.75
C VAL A 275 21.50 -0.88 -10.96
N ALA A 276 21.54 -2.22 -10.83
CA ALA A 276 21.81 -3.09 -11.97
C ALA A 276 20.89 -2.63 -13.11
N ALA A 277 21.48 -2.15 -14.20
CA ALA A 277 20.75 -1.57 -15.32
C ALA A 277 19.92 -2.67 -16.01
N ARG A 278 18.79 -3.03 -15.42
CA ARG A 278 17.70 -3.65 -16.15
C ARG A 278 17.05 -2.52 -16.92
N SER A 279 17.40 -2.43 -18.21
CA SER A 279 16.80 -1.53 -19.19
C SER A 279 15.29 -1.50 -19.05
N ILE A 280 14.78 -0.55 -18.29
CA ILE A 280 13.44 -0.05 -18.50
C ILE A 280 13.62 1.06 -19.53
N MET A 281 13.83 0.67 -20.82
CA MET A 281 13.64 1.60 -21.91
C MET A 281 12.17 1.98 -21.94
N THR A 282 11.83 3.07 -21.28
CA THR A 282 10.67 3.86 -21.63
C THR A 282 10.98 4.51 -22.96
N ASN A 283 10.49 3.93 -24.06
CA ASN A 283 10.36 4.62 -25.33
C ASN A 283 9.34 5.76 -25.14
N PHE A 284 9.80 6.88 -24.62
CA PHE A 284 9.17 8.18 -24.85
C PHE A 284 9.77 8.73 -26.12
N ASN A 285 9.06 8.52 -27.22
CA ASN A 285 9.31 9.13 -28.51
C ASN A 285 8.94 10.62 -28.39
N ASP A 286 9.94 11.48 -28.14
CA ASP A 286 9.81 12.92 -28.28
C ASP A 286 9.67 13.25 -29.78
N GLY A 287 8.40 13.29 -30.23
CA GLY A 287 8.07 13.76 -31.54
C GLY A 287 8.25 15.27 -31.64
N HIS A 288 9.43 15.75 -32.03
CA HIS A 288 9.57 17.03 -32.69
C HIS A 288 9.81 16.80 -34.17
N GLY A 289 8.79 17.17 -34.95
CA GLY A 289 8.79 17.09 -36.38
C GLY A 289 9.73 18.11 -37.05
N THR A 290 10.34 17.68 -38.13
CA THR A 290 10.68 18.54 -39.27
C THR A 290 10.22 17.87 -40.54
N GLY A 291 9.57 18.64 -41.36
CA GLY A 291 8.73 18.21 -42.47
C GLY A 291 9.45 17.77 -43.75
N GLY A 292 8.58 17.22 -44.65
CA GLY A 292 8.85 17.09 -46.07
C GLY A 292 8.39 15.76 -46.69
N PRO A 293 8.08 15.65 -48.00
CA PRO A 293 6.69 15.49 -48.42
C PRO A 293 6.33 14.18 -49.16
N ARG A 294 5.03 13.90 -49.11
CA ARG A 294 4.18 13.17 -50.08
C ARG A 294 4.74 12.00 -50.92
N ARG A 295 4.12 10.82 -50.85
CA ARG A 295 3.57 10.10 -52.02
C ARG A 295 2.33 9.26 -51.66
N ARG A 296 1.37 9.27 -52.60
CA ARG A 296 0.06 8.60 -52.64
C ARG A 296 0.18 7.09 -52.96
N ALA A 297 -0.80 6.35 -52.53
CA ALA A 297 -1.61 5.27 -53.14
C ALA A 297 -1.87 4.22 -52.06
N GLY A 298 -3.08 3.83 -51.65
CA GLY A 298 -4.27 3.50 -52.36
C GLY A 298 -4.63 2.07 -52.02
N ARG A 299 -5.69 1.84 -51.25
CA ARG A 299 -6.77 0.87 -51.47
C ARG A 299 -7.51 0.55 -50.17
N SER A 300 -8.77 0.79 -50.26
CA SER A 300 -9.84 0.43 -49.36
C SER A 300 -10.06 -1.08 -49.28
N MET A 301 -10.31 -1.65 -48.13
CA MET A 301 -11.21 -2.80 -47.96
C MET A 301 -12.04 -2.58 -46.69
N GLY A 302 -13.34 -2.42 -46.92
CA GLY A 302 -14.36 -2.32 -45.90
C GLY A 302 -14.74 -3.69 -45.36
N TRP A 303 -15.17 -3.69 -44.12
CA TRP A 303 -15.89 -4.79 -43.50
C TRP A 303 -17.29 -4.32 -43.13
N PRO A 304 -18.35 -5.15 -43.27
CA PRO A 304 -19.71 -4.73 -43.19
C PRO A 304 -20.22 -4.63 -41.76
N VAL A 305 -21.05 -3.59 -41.55
CA VAL A 305 -21.86 -3.36 -40.36
C VAL A 305 -23.13 -4.18 -40.50
N GLU A 306 -23.36 -5.15 -39.66
CA GLU A 306 -24.69 -5.77 -39.51
C GLU A 306 -25.53 -4.98 -38.51
N LYS A 307 -26.57 -4.36 -39.04
CA LYS A 307 -27.71 -3.79 -38.32
C LYS A 307 -28.68 -4.91 -37.92
N TYR A 308 -28.94 -5.08 -36.65
CA TYR A 308 -30.20 -5.70 -36.23
C TYR A 308 -31.12 -4.62 -35.65
N GLY A 309 -32.10 -4.33 -36.42
CA GLY A 309 -33.24 -3.49 -36.08
C GLY A 309 -34.39 -4.34 -35.57
N GLY A 310 -35.04 -3.85 -34.54
CA GLY A 310 -36.43 -3.52 -34.67
C GLY A 310 -37.49 -4.42 -34.04
N ARG A 311 -38.40 -3.69 -33.36
CA ARG A 311 -39.81 -3.99 -33.04
C ARG A 311 -40.03 -4.94 -31.86
N GLY A 312 -40.81 -4.62 -30.82
CA GLY A 312 -41.88 -3.67 -30.69
C GLY A 312 -43.09 -4.35 -30.08
N ARG A 313 -43.79 -3.66 -29.16
CA ARG A 313 -45.13 -3.93 -28.60
C ARG A 313 -45.19 -5.10 -27.62
N GLY A 314 -45.73 -5.00 -26.44
CA GLY A 314 -46.87 -4.23 -25.87
C GLY A 314 -47.70 -5.21 -25.02
N ARG A 315 -47.89 -4.89 -23.83
CA ARG A 315 -49.01 -4.89 -22.93
C ARG A 315 -48.56 -4.78 -21.49
#